data_48f71616f0169b175d3091075cc5aef9
#
_entry.id   48f71616f0169b175d3091075cc5aef9
#
_cell.length_a   1.000
_cell.length_b   1.000
_cell.length_c   1.000
_cell.angle_alpha   90.00
_cell.angle_beta   90.00
_cell.angle_gamma   90.00
#
_symmetry.space_group_name_H-M   'P 1'
#
loop_
_entity.id
_entity.type
_entity.pdbx_description
1 polymer ?
#
loop_
_entity_poly.entity_id
_entity_poly.type
_entity_poly.pdbx_seq_one_letter_code
_entity_poly.pdbx_strand_id
1 'polypeptide(L)'
;VFRKRNFTLLWLSQLISTSGSALTDLAAGILIYRETGSALAVGLMLAATALPALVVGLVAGVFVDRYDRKKIMIVSCLLRAVLVASIPAVVAININLLYVIVFINAAIAQFFDPAQESVIPDIATDEELAAANSFLSISSFGSTAIGFAGAGLLASLASIEFAFYFDAVTFLVSALLILFVTVKPIEVEEDTNVRVVINGLRDGFRYMASLPILRNSFLSGVPAYFSFGLWNVLLLPFAITALHATEFEYGLQEGLTSVGFVIGSLFMAKYTDRLREGQWIVIGMLGMGVFGVAYGLVSSIPVAILLVTLSGFLNAPAAIARRLILQRNSPREMRGRVFSTFGVLRDVVFLVGMFAAGAADYVDIRLLVVISGLILIGTGIWTQFLPGLGAPAAEWRHAMQRLRTATAVAAPSRPFLPDDLGVLVGVIPAFGVLGDNDRRVLLSSARIRDVPAGTMVVSAGEQGDAAYAILSGRAVAGTPIEGGEYRALSTMLEGDVFGEIAALTGSTRTANVVTDADSTLVEIPGATLRSLMAVPEISDIILPKMTERLARTTTADLPRLAGVDQAALRDLRKPRPSSDQPSRPMTEPEGVS
;
A
#
# COMPACT_ATOMS: atom_id res chain seq x y z
N VAL A 1 -9.81 -21.74 4.76
CA VAL A 1 -9.42 -21.00 5.98
C VAL A 1 -10.42 -21.28 7.12
N PHE A 2 -11.73 -21.11 6.95
CA PHE A 2 -12.75 -21.34 8.01
C PHE A 2 -12.91 -22.79 8.48
N ARG A 3 -12.35 -23.77 7.79
CA ARG A 3 -12.28 -25.15 8.30
C ARG A 3 -11.26 -25.33 9.45
N LYS A 4 -10.36 -24.36 9.63
CA LYS A 4 -9.40 -24.35 10.74
C LYS A 4 -9.99 -23.68 11.95
N ARG A 5 -10.21 -24.46 13.03
CA ARG A 5 -10.80 -24.00 14.29
C ARG A 5 -10.11 -22.75 14.86
N ASN A 6 -8.76 -22.72 14.86
CA ASN A 6 -8.00 -21.61 15.39
C ASN A 6 -8.24 -20.31 14.62
N PHE A 7 -8.32 -20.37 13.28
CA PHE A 7 -8.62 -19.19 12.47
C PHE A 7 -10.03 -18.68 12.72
N THR A 8 -11.03 -19.58 12.76
CA THR A 8 -12.42 -19.20 13.00
C THR A 8 -12.60 -18.56 14.37
N LEU A 9 -11.96 -19.10 15.42
CA LEU A 9 -12.01 -18.54 16.76
C LEU A 9 -11.37 -17.15 16.83
N LEU A 10 -10.19 -16.96 16.21
CA LEU A 10 -9.51 -15.67 16.16
C LEU A 10 -10.33 -14.65 15.35
N TRP A 11 -10.86 -15.07 14.20
CA TRP A 11 -11.70 -14.23 13.35
C TRP A 11 -12.98 -13.78 14.04
N LEU A 12 -13.70 -14.69 14.73
CA LEU A 12 -14.90 -14.36 15.51
C LEU A 12 -14.57 -13.42 16.68
N SER A 13 -13.47 -13.68 17.37
CA SER A 13 -12.97 -12.82 18.45
C SER A 13 -12.79 -11.39 17.96
N GLN A 14 -12.13 -11.20 16.81
CA GLN A 14 -11.91 -9.89 16.21
C GLN A 14 -13.22 -9.24 15.73
N LEU A 15 -14.06 -10.00 15.02
CA LEU A 15 -15.35 -9.49 14.54
C LEU A 15 -16.18 -8.89 15.69
N ILE A 16 -16.28 -9.63 16.80
CA ILE A 16 -17.06 -9.24 17.99
C ILE A 16 -16.42 -8.03 18.67
N SER A 17 -15.12 -8.06 18.97
CA SER A 17 -14.44 -6.97 19.69
C SER A 17 -14.32 -5.70 18.87
N THR A 18 -14.11 -5.79 17.54
CA THR A 18 -14.07 -4.60 16.68
C THR A 18 -15.43 -3.94 16.57
N SER A 19 -16.52 -4.73 16.51
CA SER A 19 -17.89 -4.17 16.53
C SER A 19 -18.18 -3.45 17.85
N GLY A 20 -17.76 -4.03 18.98
CA GLY A 20 -17.88 -3.40 20.28
C GLY A 20 -17.05 -2.12 20.41
N SER A 21 -15.79 -2.14 19.96
CA SER A 21 -14.94 -0.95 19.99
C SER A 21 -15.50 0.20 19.15
N ALA A 22 -15.98 -0.08 17.93
CA ALA A 22 -16.62 0.93 17.10
C ALA A 22 -17.88 1.53 17.77
N LEU A 23 -18.64 0.68 18.48
CA LEU A 23 -19.79 1.11 19.26
C LEU A 23 -19.36 2.04 20.41
N THR A 24 -18.31 1.69 21.15
CA THR A 24 -17.74 2.53 22.23
C THR A 24 -17.20 3.86 21.68
N ASP A 25 -16.49 3.86 20.57
CA ASP A 25 -15.90 5.07 19.97
C ASP A 25 -16.99 6.08 19.57
N LEU A 26 -18.06 5.61 18.92
CA LEU A 26 -19.19 6.45 18.55
C LEU A 26 -19.95 6.95 19.80
N ALA A 27 -20.23 6.06 20.75
CA ALA A 27 -20.92 6.41 21.98
C ALA A 27 -20.14 7.43 22.82
N ALA A 28 -18.81 7.31 22.90
CA ALA A 28 -17.95 8.28 23.57
C ALA A 28 -17.98 9.65 22.89
N GLY A 29 -17.95 9.67 21.54
CA GLY A 29 -18.09 10.90 20.76
C GLY A 29 -19.43 11.59 20.99
N ILE A 30 -20.53 10.85 20.96
CA ILE A 30 -21.88 11.37 21.23
C ILE A 30 -21.97 11.89 22.66
N LEU A 31 -21.46 11.12 23.64
CA LEU A 31 -21.52 11.49 25.06
C LEU A 31 -20.76 12.80 25.34
N ILE A 32 -19.51 12.92 24.85
CA ILE A 32 -18.72 14.15 25.04
C ILE A 32 -19.36 15.35 24.35
N TYR A 33 -19.97 15.15 23.17
CA TYR A 33 -20.65 16.22 22.46
C TYR A 33 -21.95 16.65 23.16
N ARG A 34 -22.74 15.70 23.70
CA ARG A 34 -23.95 16.01 24.50
C ARG A 34 -23.61 16.88 25.73
N GLU A 35 -22.53 16.55 26.43
CA GLU A 35 -22.16 17.23 27.69
C GLU A 35 -21.45 18.58 27.46
N THR A 36 -20.72 18.72 26.36
CA THR A 36 -19.88 19.91 26.14
C THR A 36 -20.39 20.86 25.05
N GLY A 37 -21.16 20.35 24.09
CA GLY A 37 -21.56 21.08 22.87
C GLY A 37 -20.41 21.51 21.99
N SER A 38 -19.17 21.03 22.22
CA SER A 38 -17.93 21.50 21.61
C SER A 38 -17.37 20.50 20.61
N ALA A 39 -17.11 20.97 19.39
CA ALA A 39 -16.39 20.20 18.37
C ALA A 39 -14.93 19.98 18.79
N LEU A 40 -14.31 20.93 19.48
CA LEU A 40 -12.96 20.77 20.01
C LEU A 40 -12.90 19.62 21.04
N ALA A 41 -13.91 19.48 21.90
CA ALA A 41 -13.98 18.38 22.86
C ALA A 41 -14.06 17.01 22.17
N VAL A 42 -14.86 16.90 21.11
CA VAL A 42 -14.92 15.69 20.26
C VAL A 42 -13.57 15.43 19.59
N GLY A 43 -12.95 16.47 19.03
CA GLY A 43 -11.60 16.39 18.42
C GLY A 43 -10.53 15.90 19.39
N LEU A 44 -10.54 16.40 20.62
CA LEU A 44 -9.63 15.96 21.69
C LEU A 44 -9.88 14.48 22.07
N MET A 45 -11.13 14.04 22.12
CA MET A 45 -11.48 12.65 22.40
C MET A 45 -10.96 11.73 21.30
N LEU A 46 -11.23 12.06 20.01
CA LEU A 46 -10.74 11.29 18.88
C LEU A 46 -9.20 11.34 18.77
N ALA A 47 -8.58 12.48 19.10
CA ALA A 47 -7.12 12.56 19.18
C ALA A 47 -6.56 11.68 20.32
N ALA A 48 -7.26 11.57 21.45
CA ALA A 48 -6.87 10.66 22.54
C ALA A 48 -6.93 9.19 22.14
N THR A 49 -7.81 8.79 21.21
CA THR A 49 -7.82 7.43 20.65
C THR A 49 -6.72 7.19 19.61
N ALA A 50 -6.35 8.22 18.83
CA ALA A 50 -5.36 8.11 17.75
C ALA A 50 -3.91 8.28 18.24
N LEU A 51 -3.66 9.13 19.23
CA LEU A 51 -2.32 9.45 19.72
C LEU A 51 -1.51 8.24 20.21
N PRO A 52 -2.09 7.23 20.90
CA PRO A 52 -1.36 6.03 21.31
C PRO A 52 -0.70 5.27 20.16
N ALA A 53 -1.27 5.28 18.96
CA ALA A 53 -0.66 4.63 17.81
C ALA A 53 0.72 5.22 17.48
N LEU A 54 0.90 6.53 17.65
CA LEU A 54 2.17 7.23 17.41
C LEU A 54 3.19 7.03 18.54
N VAL A 55 2.73 6.98 19.79
CA VAL A 55 3.61 6.96 20.97
C VAL A 55 3.88 5.52 21.42
N VAL A 56 2.84 4.72 21.56
CA VAL A 56 2.89 3.36 22.13
C VAL A 56 3.12 2.31 21.03
N GLY A 57 2.56 2.51 19.82
CA GLY A 57 2.66 1.55 18.72
C GLY A 57 4.09 1.18 18.35
N LEU A 58 5.02 2.14 18.40
CA LEU A 58 6.45 1.89 18.13
C LEU A 58 7.11 0.95 19.17
N VAL A 59 6.65 0.99 20.41
CA VAL A 59 7.18 0.18 21.50
C VAL A 59 6.46 -1.17 21.58
N ALA A 60 5.16 -1.16 21.26
CA ALA A 60 4.31 -2.34 21.38
C ALA A 60 4.77 -3.49 20.46
N GLY A 61 5.20 -3.19 19.24
CA GLY A 61 5.76 -4.21 18.33
C GLY A 61 6.98 -4.93 18.94
N VAL A 62 7.95 -4.16 19.47
CA VAL A 62 9.14 -4.72 20.14
C VAL A 62 8.77 -5.57 21.35
N PHE A 63 7.72 -5.19 22.08
CA PHE A 63 7.23 -5.94 23.24
C PHE A 63 6.59 -7.26 22.81
N VAL A 64 5.76 -7.24 21.78
CA VAL A 64 5.04 -8.41 21.26
C VAL A 64 6.01 -9.48 20.72
N ASP A 65 7.15 -9.07 20.15
CA ASP A 65 8.17 -9.99 19.66
C ASP A 65 8.88 -10.76 20.79
N ARG A 66 8.81 -10.28 22.04
CA ARG A 66 9.50 -10.88 23.21
C ARG A 66 8.59 -11.68 24.14
N TYR A 67 7.28 -11.48 24.07
CA TYR A 67 6.35 -12.08 25.02
C TYR A 67 5.30 -12.94 24.33
N ASP A 68 4.67 -13.83 25.10
CA ASP A 68 3.61 -14.74 24.65
C ASP A 68 2.43 -13.96 24.05
N ARG A 69 2.31 -14.02 22.73
CA ARG A 69 1.30 -13.31 21.93
C ARG A 69 -0.11 -13.60 22.40
N LYS A 70 -0.41 -14.86 22.73
CA LYS A 70 -1.74 -15.27 23.24
C LYS A 70 -2.06 -14.62 24.58
N LYS A 71 -1.07 -14.59 25.51
CA LYS A 71 -1.26 -13.92 26.81
C LYS A 71 -1.45 -12.42 26.64
N ILE A 72 -0.67 -11.78 25.76
CA ILE A 72 -0.84 -10.35 25.43
C ILE A 72 -2.25 -10.07 24.97
N MET A 73 -2.78 -10.84 24.00
CA MET A 73 -4.14 -10.64 23.48
C MET A 73 -5.20 -10.82 24.60
N ILE A 74 -5.11 -11.86 25.41
CA ILE A 74 -6.07 -12.12 26.50
C ILE A 74 -6.02 -11.00 27.55
N VAL A 75 -4.82 -10.63 28.02
CA VAL A 75 -4.66 -9.57 29.02
C VAL A 75 -5.15 -8.23 28.48
N SER A 76 -4.85 -7.91 27.22
CA SER A 76 -5.36 -6.71 26.56
C SER A 76 -6.90 -6.68 26.55
N CYS A 77 -7.56 -7.76 26.16
CA CYS A 77 -9.02 -7.84 26.18
C CYS A 77 -9.59 -7.67 27.59
N LEU A 78 -9.02 -8.33 28.61
CA LEU A 78 -9.51 -8.22 29.98
C LEU A 78 -9.33 -6.81 30.56
N LEU A 79 -8.18 -6.16 30.32
CA LEU A 79 -7.94 -4.78 30.76
C LEU A 79 -8.89 -3.82 30.06
N ARG A 80 -9.09 -3.96 28.75
CA ARG A 80 -10.03 -3.14 27.98
C ARG A 80 -11.46 -3.34 28.44
N ALA A 81 -11.89 -4.57 28.74
CA ALA A 81 -13.22 -4.84 29.30
C ALA A 81 -13.46 -4.07 30.61
N VAL A 82 -12.49 -4.08 31.54
CA VAL A 82 -12.59 -3.35 32.81
C VAL A 82 -12.63 -1.84 32.58
N LEU A 83 -11.75 -1.32 31.72
CA LEU A 83 -11.70 0.12 31.42
C LEU A 83 -13.00 0.61 30.80
N VAL A 84 -13.51 -0.08 29.78
CA VAL A 84 -14.73 0.32 29.09
C VAL A 84 -15.95 0.20 30.01
N ALA A 85 -16.05 -0.88 30.80
CA ALA A 85 -17.12 -1.02 31.81
C ALA A 85 -17.09 0.08 32.89
N SER A 86 -15.94 0.67 33.16
CA SER A 86 -15.79 1.77 34.13
C SER A 86 -16.25 3.14 33.62
N ILE A 87 -16.37 3.32 32.28
CA ILE A 87 -16.69 4.61 31.66
C ILE A 87 -17.94 5.25 32.29
N PRO A 88 -19.09 4.59 32.40
CA PRO A 88 -20.29 5.23 32.96
C PRO A 88 -20.10 5.75 34.38
N ALA A 89 -19.43 4.97 35.23
CA ALA A 89 -19.16 5.37 36.61
C ALA A 89 -18.17 6.54 36.71
N VAL A 90 -17.15 6.53 35.88
CA VAL A 90 -16.09 7.55 35.87
C VAL A 90 -16.60 8.87 35.29
N VAL A 91 -17.38 8.82 34.22
CA VAL A 91 -17.99 10.01 33.59
C VAL A 91 -18.97 10.69 34.56
N ALA A 92 -19.71 9.92 35.38
CA ALA A 92 -20.59 10.47 36.43
C ALA A 92 -19.80 11.32 37.46
N ILE A 93 -18.50 11.05 37.65
CA ILE A 93 -17.64 11.83 38.55
C ILE A 93 -17.08 13.06 37.80
N ASN A 94 -16.51 12.85 36.64
CA ASN A 94 -15.93 13.93 35.80
C ASN A 94 -15.79 13.46 34.35
N ILE A 95 -16.49 14.15 33.44
CA ILE A 95 -16.45 13.85 32.01
C ILE A 95 -15.04 13.90 31.41
N ASN A 96 -14.14 14.73 31.94
CA ASN A 96 -12.76 14.84 31.44
C ASN A 96 -11.95 13.54 31.64
N LEU A 97 -12.34 12.67 32.56
CA LEU A 97 -11.69 11.37 32.73
C LEU A 97 -11.97 10.41 31.55
N LEU A 98 -12.97 10.69 30.73
CA LEU A 98 -13.22 9.95 29.50
C LEU A 98 -12.00 10.00 28.56
N TYR A 99 -11.36 11.17 28.40
CA TYR A 99 -10.14 11.29 27.58
C TYR A 99 -9.02 10.36 28.05
N VAL A 100 -8.86 10.23 29.38
CA VAL A 100 -7.83 9.36 29.97
C VAL A 100 -8.14 7.90 29.72
N ILE A 101 -9.41 7.50 29.91
CA ILE A 101 -9.83 6.10 29.72
C ILE A 101 -9.68 5.70 28.25
N VAL A 102 -10.17 6.51 27.31
CA VAL A 102 -10.08 6.19 25.88
C VAL A 102 -8.62 6.17 25.41
N PHE A 103 -7.76 7.05 25.94
CA PHE A 103 -6.32 7.03 25.69
C PHE A 103 -5.67 5.72 26.16
N ILE A 104 -5.93 5.31 27.41
CA ILE A 104 -5.39 4.07 27.98
C ILE A 104 -5.93 2.85 27.22
N ASN A 105 -7.23 2.83 26.91
CA ASN A 105 -7.87 1.76 26.14
C ASN A 105 -7.22 1.61 24.76
N ALA A 106 -7.01 2.71 24.05
CA ALA A 106 -6.33 2.73 22.76
C ALA A 106 -4.84 2.36 22.87
N ALA A 107 -4.15 2.75 23.96
CA ALA A 107 -2.76 2.35 24.23
C ALA A 107 -2.64 0.84 24.42
N ILE A 108 -3.58 0.20 25.13
CA ILE A 108 -3.61 -1.25 25.29
C ILE A 108 -3.88 -1.95 23.96
N ALA A 109 -4.73 -1.38 23.09
CA ALA A 109 -4.99 -1.91 21.76
C ALA A 109 -3.73 -2.01 20.90
N GLN A 110 -2.76 -1.08 21.07
CA GLN A 110 -1.49 -1.12 20.33
C GLN A 110 -0.66 -2.38 20.60
N PHE A 111 -0.88 -3.09 21.69
CA PHE A 111 -0.26 -4.38 21.97
C PHE A 111 -1.05 -5.55 21.39
N PHE A 112 -2.36 -5.40 21.29
CA PHE A 112 -3.24 -6.45 20.76
C PHE A 112 -3.04 -6.66 19.27
N ASP A 113 -3.03 -5.58 18.47
CA ASP A 113 -3.02 -5.64 17.01
C ASP A 113 -1.78 -6.35 16.45
N PRO A 114 -0.52 -6.00 16.80
CA PRO A 114 0.65 -6.71 16.31
C PRO A 114 0.74 -8.15 16.86
N ALA A 115 0.22 -8.42 18.07
CA ALA A 115 0.16 -9.78 18.59
C ALA A 115 -0.75 -10.66 17.74
N GLN A 116 -1.91 -10.14 17.35
CA GLN A 116 -2.85 -10.83 16.48
C GLN A 116 -2.27 -11.05 15.07
N GLU A 117 -1.69 -10.01 14.44
CA GLU A 117 -1.08 -10.10 13.12
C GLU A 117 0.04 -11.15 13.08
N SER A 118 0.81 -11.26 14.17
CA SER A 118 1.90 -12.22 14.29
C SER A 118 1.43 -13.67 14.48
N VAL A 119 0.17 -13.89 14.91
CA VAL A 119 -0.41 -15.24 15.09
C VAL A 119 -0.97 -15.79 13.77
N ILE A 120 -1.36 -14.93 12.82
CA ILE A 120 -2.00 -15.35 11.55
C ILE A 120 -1.14 -16.35 10.77
N PRO A 121 0.18 -16.14 10.56
CA PRO A 121 1.03 -17.12 9.88
C PRO A 121 1.16 -18.47 10.62
N ASP A 122 0.96 -18.50 11.93
CA ASP A 122 1.01 -19.74 12.72
C ASP A 122 -0.23 -20.63 12.53
N ILE A 123 -1.37 -20.03 12.18
CA ILE A 123 -2.67 -20.71 12.08
C ILE A 123 -3.19 -20.87 10.65
N ALA A 124 -2.62 -20.15 9.68
CA ALA A 124 -2.90 -20.26 8.24
C ALA A 124 -1.69 -20.83 7.49
N THR A 125 -1.90 -21.54 6.37
CA THR A 125 -0.81 -21.93 5.46
C THR A 125 -0.45 -20.75 4.55
N ASP A 126 0.74 -20.79 3.92
CA ASP A 126 1.17 -19.73 2.99
C ASP A 126 0.16 -19.49 1.86
N GLU A 127 -0.50 -20.55 1.38
CA GLU A 127 -1.55 -20.48 0.35
C GLU A 127 -2.84 -19.82 0.88
N GLU A 128 -3.11 -19.94 2.18
CA GLU A 128 -4.32 -19.39 2.83
C GLU A 128 -4.11 -17.98 3.39
N LEU A 129 -2.85 -17.50 3.56
CA LEU A 129 -2.55 -16.20 4.15
C LEU A 129 -3.23 -15.03 3.43
N ALA A 130 -3.26 -15.05 2.10
CA ALA A 130 -3.92 -14.01 1.32
C ALA A 130 -5.43 -13.96 1.60
N ALA A 131 -6.08 -15.14 1.65
CA ALA A 131 -7.49 -15.24 1.97
C ALA A 131 -7.77 -14.85 3.43
N ALA A 132 -6.94 -15.30 4.39
CA ALA A 132 -7.07 -14.95 5.80
C ALA A 132 -7.00 -13.44 6.01
N ASN A 133 -6.01 -12.76 5.46
CA ASN A 133 -5.87 -11.31 5.55
C ASN A 133 -7.03 -10.56 4.88
N SER A 134 -7.53 -11.07 3.75
CA SER A 134 -8.69 -10.48 3.08
C SER A 134 -9.95 -10.57 3.93
N PHE A 135 -10.22 -11.74 4.55
CA PHE A 135 -11.37 -11.90 5.44
C PHE A 135 -11.26 -11.03 6.70
N LEU A 136 -10.08 -10.92 7.29
CA LEU A 136 -9.85 -10.03 8.44
C LEU A 136 -10.11 -8.57 8.08
N SER A 137 -9.63 -8.12 6.92
CA SER A 137 -9.85 -6.75 6.45
C SER A 137 -11.33 -6.46 6.17
N ILE A 138 -12.03 -7.34 5.45
CA ILE A 138 -13.46 -7.19 5.17
C ILE A 138 -14.26 -7.18 6.48
N SER A 139 -13.89 -8.06 7.42
CA SER A 139 -14.55 -8.13 8.72
C SER A 139 -14.33 -6.88 9.55
N SER A 140 -13.15 -6.30 9.53
CA SER A 140 -12.87 -5.05 10.24
C SER A 140 -13.81 -3.93 9.81
N PHE A 141 -13.95 -3.68 8.49
CA PHE A 141 -14.87 -2.66 7.98
C PHE A 141 -16.34 -3.00 8.24
N GLY A 142 -16.72 -4.28 8.07
CA GLY A 142 -18.07 -4.75 8.35
C GLY A 142 -18.44 -4.61 9.85
N SER A 143 -17.52 -4.94 10.74
CA SER A 143 -17.67 -4.78 12.17
C SER A 143 -17.83 -3.31 12.57
N THR A 144 -17.06 -2.41 11.97
CA THR A 144 -17.18 -0.98 12.21
C THR A 144 -18.56 -0.45 11.78
N ALA A 145 -19.06 -0.88 10.62
CA ALA A 145 -20.41 -0.52 10.16
C ALA A 145 -21.50 -1.01 11.14
N ILE A 146 -21.39 -2.26 11.60
CA ILE A 146 -22.33 -2.84 12.59
C ILE A 146 -22.24 -2.10 13.93
N GLY A 147 -21.02 -1.81 14.39
CA GLY A 147 -20.79 -1.10 15.65
C GLY A 147 -21.38 0.31 15.64
N PHE A 148 -21.14 1.08 14.58
CA PHE A 148 -21.66 2.44 14.44
C PHE A 148 -23.20 2.47 14.35
N ALA A 149 -23.80 1.63 13.52
CA ALA A 149 -25.25 1.52 13.45
C ALA A 149 -25.85 1.05 14.79
N GLY A 150 -25.18 0.10 15.47
CA GLY A 150 -25.57 -0.39 16.79
C GLY A 150 -25.48 0.70 17.87
N ALA A 151 -24.43 1.53 17.86
CA ALA A 151 -24.28 2.64 18.80
C ALA A 151 -25.39 3.68 18.64
N GLY A 152 -25.69 4.11 17.41
CA GLY A 152 -26.79 5.03 17.15
C GLY A 152 -28.14 4.45 17.56
N LEU A 153 -28.37 3.15 17.32
CA LEU A 153 -29.59 2.47 17.76
C LEU A 153 -29.71 2.40 19.30
N LEU A 154 -28.64 2.01 19.99
CA LEU A 154 -28.64 1.95 21.45
C LEU A 154 -28.81 3.34 22.08
N ALA A 155 -28.17 4.35 21.51
CA ALA A 155 -28.32 5.73 21.98
C ALA A 155 -29.75 6.27 21.83
N SER A 156 -30.51 5.77 20.84
CA SER A 156 -31.91 6.18 20.58
C SER A 156 -32.93 5.37 21.36
N LEU A 157 -32.69 4.08 21.64
CA LEU A 157 -33.65 3.18 22.26
C LEU A 157 -33.42 2.97 23.77
N ALA A 158 -32.21 3.15 24.24
CA ALA A 158 -31.78 2.94 25.61
C ALA A 158 -30.88 4.09 26.08
N SER A 159 -30.23 3.92 27.22
CA SER A 159 -29.19 4.89 27.60
C SER A 159 -27.86 4.54 26.92
N ILE A 160 -27.06 5.56 26.61
CA ILE A 160 -25.78 5.44 25.90
C ILE A 160 -24.76 4.60 26.70
N GLU A 161 -24.94 4.51 28.02
CA GLU A 161 -24.08 3.72 28.91
C GLU A 161 -24.15 2.22 28.60
N PHE A 162 -25.29 1.72 28.06
CA PHE A 162 -25.39 0.32 27.62
C PHE A 162 -24.39 -0.01 26.51
N ALA A 163 -23.99 0.95 25.67
CA ALA A 163 -22.98 0.75 24.63
C ALA A 163 -21.63 0.31 25.26
N PHE A 164 -21.22 0.96 26.35
CA PHE A 164 -19.97 0.64 27.03
C PHE A 164 -20.03 -0.74 27.73
N TYR A 165 -21.13 -1.06 28.39
CA TYR A 165 -21.28 -2.39 28.99
C TYR A 165 -21.34 -3.51 27.96
N PHE A 166 -21.98 -3.26 26.81
CA PHE A 166 -22.04 -4.21 25.72
C PHE A 166 -20.64 -4.46 25.17
N ASP A 167 -19.84 -3.41 24.92
CA ASP A 167 -18.45 -3.56 24.45
C ASP A 167 -17.59 -4.29 25.48
N ALA A 168 -17.72 -3.99 26.77
CA ALA A 168 -17.01 -4.74 27.81
C ALA A 168 -17.30 -6.25 27.73
N VAL A 169 -18.57 -6.63 27.47
CA VAL A 169 -18.92 -8.04 27.23
C VAL A 169 -18.28 -8.58 25.96
N THR A 170 -18.21 -7.79 24.88
CA THR A 170 -17.55 -8.23 23.63
C THR A 170 -16.07 -8.54 23.86
N PHE A 171 -15.34 -7.74 24.67
CA PHE A 171 -13.97 -8.03 25.06
C PHE A 171 -13.84 -9.29 25.91
N LEU A 172 -14.77 -9.55 26.84
CA LEU A 172 -14.77 -10.79 27.62
C LEU A 172 -15.00 -12.02 26.74
N VAL A 173 -15.94 -11.93 25.79
CA VAL A 173 -16.19 -13.00 24.81
C VAL A 173 -14.97 -13.20 23.91
N SER A 174 -14.34 -12.12 23.47
CA SER A 174 -13.10 -12.15 22.68
C SER A 174 -11.98 -12.87 23.45
N ALA A 175 -11.74 -12.50 24.72
CA ALA A 175 -10.76 -13.16 25.58
C ALA A 175 -11.04 -14.66 25.73
N LEU A 176 -12.31 -15.03 25.93
CA LEU A 176 -12.74 -16.43 26.04
C LEU A 176 -12.47 -17.20 24.72
N LEU A 177 -12.79 -16.63 23.56
CA LEU A 177 -12.51 -17.28 22.27
C LEU A 177 -11.01 -17.47 22.05
N ILE A 178 -10.18 -16.47 22.39
CA ILE A 178 -8.71 -16.53 22.26
C ILE A 178 -8.12 -17.59 23.21
N LEU A 179 -8.71 -17.85 24.36
CA LEU A 179 -8.28 -18.94 25.27
C LEU A 179 -8.25 -20.30 24.57
N PHE A 180 -9.16 -20.55 23.63
CA PHE A 180 -9.24 -21.80 22.87
C PHE A 180 -8.39 -21.82 21.60
N VAL A 181 -7.73 -20.71 21.23
CA VAL A 181 -6.78 -20.67 20.11
C VAL A 181 -5.46 -21.30 20.55
N THR A 182 -4.94 -22.21 19.75
CA THR A 182 -3.60 -22.79 19.96
C THR A 182 -2.58 -22.04 19.13
N VAL A 183 -1.61 -21.41 19.78
CA VAL A 183 -0.51 -20.64 19.17
C VAL A 183 0.79 -21.35 19.47
N LYS A 184 1.73 -21.34 18.50
CA LYS A 184 3.07 -21.91 18.70
C LYS A 184 3.88 -21.04 19.68
N PRO A 185 4.74 -21.66 20.52
CA PRO A 185 5.68 -20.91 21.36
C PRO A 185 6.61 -20.04 20.49
N ILE A 186 6.99 -18.87 21.01
CA ILE A 186 7.88 -17.93 20.32
C ILE A 186 9.33 -18.41 20.48
N GLU A 187 10.09 -18.44 19.38
CA GLU A 187 11.54 -18.36 19.40
C GLU A 187 11.91 -16.87 19.47
N VAL A 188 12.44 -16.44 20.62
CA VAL A 188 12.76 -15.02 20.88
C VAL A 188 13.93 -14.59 20.00
N GLU A 189 13.71 -13.67 19.06
CA GLU A 189 14.78 -12.95 18.37
C GLU A 189 15.37 -11.87 19.32
N GLU A 190 16.64 -12.00 19.66
CA GLU A 190 17.30 -11.15 20.67
C GLU A 190 17.52 -9.68 20.28
N ASP A 191 17.37 -9.29 19.00
CA ASP A 191 17.90 -8.01 18.50
C ASP A 191 16.86 -6.89 18.24
N THR A 192 15.61 -7.05 18.62
CA THR A 192 14.60 -5.98 18.42
C THR A 192 14.74 -4.89 19.50
N ASN A 193 15.15 -3.68 19.09
CA ASN A 193 15.32 -2.53 19.97
C ASN A 193 14.60 -1.31 19.36
N VAL A 194 14.06 -0.43 20.21
CA VAL A 194 13.40 0.84 19.79
C VAL A 194 14.30 1.69 18.88
N ARG A 195 15.61 1.68 19.07
CA ARG A 195 16.56 2.35 18.17
C ARG A 195 16.51 1.81 16.74
N VAL A 196 16.30 0.51 16.56
CA VAL A 196 16.16 -0.13 15.24
C VAL A 196 14.90 0.41 14.54
N VAL A 197 13.81 0.56 15.27
CA VAL A 197 12.55 1.12 14.74
C VAL A 197 12.72 2.58 14.33
N ILE A 198 13.32 3.41 15.19
CA ILE A 198 13.58 4.84 14.89
C ILE A 198 14.51 4.99 13.68
N ASN A 199 15.59 4.19 13.61
CA ASN A 199 16.48 4.18 12.45
C ASN A 199 15.72 3.72 11.20
N GLY A 200 14.86 2.69 11.32
CA GLY A 200 13.99 2.24 10.25
C GLY A 200 13.06 3.33 9.70
N LEU A 201 12.45 4.14 10.58
CA LEU A 201 11.66 5.31 10.18
C LEU A 201 12.49 6.35 9.44
N ARG A 202 13.70 6.65 9.94
CA ARG A 202 14.61 7.59 9.27
C ARG A 202 15.04 7.12 7.89
N ASP A 203 15.36 5.82 7.75
CA ASP A 203 15.73 5.21 6.47
C ASP A 203 14.53 5.19 5.52
N GLY A 204 13.34 4.84 6.01
CA GLY A 204 12.09 4.89 5.26
C GLY A 204 11.79 6.30 4.74
N PHE A 205 11.99 7.33 5.60
CA PHE A 205 11.81 8.74 5.21
C PHE A 205 12.80 9.16 4.12
N ARG A 206 14.09 8.82 4.27
CA ARG A 206 15.11 9.13 3.27
C ARG A 206 14.80 8.46 1.93
N TYR A 207 14.44 7.19 1.97
CA TYR A 207 14.06 6.45 0.77
C TYR A 207 12.83 7.04 0.10
N MET A 208 11.78 7.35 0.86
CA MET A 208 10.56 7.99 0.35
C MET A 208 10.84 9.38 -0.25
N ALA A 209 11.71 10.18 0.37
CA ALA A 209 12.09 11.50 -0.13
C ALA A 209 12.94 11.42 -1.41
N SER A 210 13.74 10.36 -1.59
CA SER A 210 14.61 10.18 -2.76
C SER A 210 13.86 9.79 -4.04
N LEU A 211 12.69 9.13 -3.91
CA LEU A 211 11.88 8.70 -5.05
C LEU A 211 10.72 9.68 -5.31
N PRO A 212 10.71 10.37 -6.47
CA PRO A 212 9.69 11.38 -6.77
C PRO A 212 8.25 10.86 -6.62
N ILE A 213 7.96 9.63 -7.05
CA ILE A 213 6.61 9.06 -6.97
C ILE A 213 6.15 8.85 -5.52
N LEU A 214 7.03 8.37 -4.63
CA LEU A 214 6.71 8.17 -3.21
C LEU A 214 6.57 9.51 -2.50
N ARG A 215 7.53 10.42 -2.73
CA ARG A 215 7.49 11.79 -2.19
C ARG A 215 6.21 12.52 -2.61
N ASN A 216 5.88 12.49 -3.89
CA ASN A 216 4.71 13.18 -4.44
C ASN A 216 3.40 12.51 -3.98
N SER A 217 3.37 11.19 -3.82
CA SER A 217 2.24 10.47 -3.21
C SER A 217 2.00 10.91 -1.77
N PHE A 218 3.06 11.13 -0.98
CA PHE A 218 2.93 11.68 0.36
C PHE A 218 2.49 13.14 0.33
N LEU A 219 3.16 14.00 -0.45
CA LEU A 219 2.83 15.43 -0.54
C LEU A 219 1.38 15.65 -0.97
N SER A 220 0.88 14.90 -1.97
CA SER A 220 -0.54 14.94 -2.34
C SER A 220 -1.46 14.46 -1.21
N GLY A 221 -0.96 13.61 -0.34
CA GLY A 221 -1.68 13.13 0.83
C GLY A 221 -1.84 14.15 1.95
N VAL A 222 -0.88 15.08 2.11
CA VAL A 222 -0.88 16.03 3.25
C VAL A 222 -2.19 16.81 3.35
N PRO A 223 -2.64 17.59 2.35
CA PRO A 223 -3.90 18.30 2.47
C PRO A 223 -5.12 17.36 2.54
N ALA A 224 -5.05 16.19 1.91
CA ALA A 224 -6.12 15.20 2.00
C ALA A 224 -6.28 14.63 3.40
N TYR A 225 -5.19 14.23 4.06
CA TYR A 225 -5.24 13.70 5.43
C TYR A 225 -5.62 14.76 6.45
N PHE A 226 -5.18 16.00 6.24
CA PHE A 226 -5.66 17.14 7.02
C PHE A 226 -7.19 17.29 6.90
N SER A 227 -7.71 17.28 5.67
CA SER A 227 -9.15 17.35 5.40
C SER A 227 -9.91 16.15 6.02
N PHE A 228 -9.34 14.94 5.96
CA PHE A 228 -9.95 13.77 6.61
C PHE A 228 -9.99 13.91 8.13
N GLY A 229 -8.95 14.50 8.75
CA GLY A 229 -8.95 14.80 10.18
C GLY A 229 -10.02 15.81 10.56
N LEU A 230 -10.17 16.90 9.78
CA LEU A 230 -11.27 17.86 9.91
C LEU A 230 -12.63 17.15 9.82
N TRP A 231 -12.84 16.39 8.76
CA TRP A 231 -14.09 15.68 8.48
C TRP A 231 -14.49 14.73 9.62
N ASN A 232 -13.52 13.97 10.12
CA ASN A 232 -13.73 12.97 11.17
C ASN A 232 -14.33 13.60 12.45
N VAL A 233 -13.92 14.81 12.80
CA VAL A 233 -14.45 15.54 13.97
C VAL A 233 -15.74 16.27 13.64
N LEU A 234 -15.81 16.93 12.47
CA LEU A 234 -16.94 17.79 12.10
C LEU A 234 -18.23 17.02 11.82
N LEU A 235 -18.13 15.73 11.48
CA LEU A 235 -19.28 14.96 11.00
C LEU A 235 -20.38 14.85 12.08
N LEU A 236 -20.01 14.56 13.34
CA LEU A 236 -20.95 14.47 14.46
C LEU A 236 -21.61 15.83 14.78
N PRO A 237 -20.86 16.91 15.07
CA PRO A 237 -21.47 18.23 15.32
C PRO A 237 -22.33 18.70 14.16
N PHE A 238 -21.89 18.49 12.93
CA PHE A 238 -22.65 18.87 11.73
C PHE A 238 -23.99 18.12 11.62
N ALA A 239 -23.97 16.80 11.82
CA ALA A 239 -25.18 15.99 11.79
C ALA A 239 -26.20 16.48 12.83
N ILE A 240 -25.76 16.73 14.05
CA ILE A 240 -26.66 17.12 15.17
C ILE A 240 -27.13 18.57 15.00
N THR A 241 -26.23 19.55 14.75
CA THR A 241 -26.58 20.97 14.78
C THR A 241 -27.07 21.51 13.45
N ALA A 242 -26.47 21.09 12.33
CA ALA A 242 -26.80 21.65 11.02
C ALA A 242 -27.88 20.84 10.27
N LEU A 243 -27.91 19.52 10.43
CA LEU A 243 -28.93 18.66 9.84
C LEU A 243 -30.09 18.33 10.80
N HIS A 244 -29.94 18.60 12.10
CA HIS A 244 -30.88 18.19 13.14
C HIS A 244 -31.14 16.67 13.14
N ALA A 245 -30.11 15.89 12.80
CA ALA A 245 -30.17 14.44 12.75
C ALA A 245 -30.25 13.87 14.15
N THR A 246 -30.96 12.77 14.28
CA THR A 246 -30.92 11.93 15.48
C THR A 246 -29.59 11.18 15.56
N GLU A 247 -29.23 10.70 16.74
CA GLU A 247 -28.01 9.89 16.92
C GLU A 247 -28.05 8.58 16.13
N PHE A 248 -29.25 8.02 15.94
CA PHE A 248 -29.45 6.87 15.06
C PHE A 248 -29.10 7.21 13.60
N GLU A 249 -29.60 8.36 13.10
CA GLU A 249 -29.30 8.80 11.73
C GLU A 249 -27.80 9.12 11.54
N TYR A 250 -27.14 9.65 12.58
CA TYR A 250 -25.69 9.83 12.57
C TYR A 250 -24.95 8.47 12.55
N GLY A 251 -25.32 7.53 13.44
CA GLY A 251 -24.76 6.18 13.41
C GLY A 251 -24.98 5.46 12.08
N LEU A 252 -26.12 5.69 11.44
CA LEU A 252 -26.43 5.16 10.12
C LEU A 252 -25.55 5.80 9.03
N GLN A 253 -25.25 7.10 9.11
CA GLN A 253 -24.28 7.78 8.22
C GLN A 253 -22.92 7.12 8.30
N GLU A 254 -22.37 6.93 9.49
CA GLU A 254 -21.07 6.31 9.72
C GLU A 254 -21.04 4.85 9.24
N GLY A 255 -22.09 4.09 9.58
CA GLY A 255 -22.23 2.70 9.15
C GLY A 255 -22.28 2.57 7.62
N LEU A 256 -23.09 3.39 6.96
CA LEU A 256 -23.23 3.35 5.50
C LEU A 256 -21.99 3.91 4.77
N THR A 257 -21.23 4.82 5.37
CA THR A 257 -19.92 5.23 4.86
C THR A 257 -18.97 4.03 4.79
N SER A 258 -18.94 3.21 5.84
CA SER A 258 -18.14 1.96 5.87
C SER A 258 -18.61 0.94 4.84
N VAL A 259 -19.92 0.79 4.65
CA VAL A 259 -20.50 -0.05 3.58
C VAL A 259 -20.10 0.48 2.20
N GLY A 260 -20.14 1.79 1.99
CA GLY A 260 -19.66 2.45 0.77
C GLY A 260 -18.20 2.08 0.48
N PHE A 261 -17.33 2.15 1.50
CA PHE A 261 -15.91 1.77 1.38
C PHE A 261 -15.74 0.30 0.99
N VAL A 262 -16.50 -0.62 1.57
CA VAL A 262 -16.46 -2.05 1.20
C VAL A 262 -16.85 -2.25 -0.26
N ILE A 263 -17.94 -1.64 -0.71
CA ILE A 263 -18.40 -1.72 -2.11
C ILE A 263 -17.36 -1.12 -3.05
N GLY A 264 -16.77 0.03 -2.68
CA GLY A 264 -15.68 0.67 -3.42
C GLY A 264 -14.43 -0.20 -3.51
N SER A 265 -14.10 -0.95 -2.45
CA SER A 265 -12.98 -1.89 -2.43
C SER A 265 -13.21 -3.06 -3.38
N LEU A 266 -14.42 -3.62 -3.40
CA LEU A 266 -14.80 -4.69 -4.34
C LEU A 266 -14.79 -4.18 -5.80
N PHE A 267 -15.27 -2.96 -6.03
CA PHE A 267 -15.18 -2.29 -7.32
C PHE A 267 -13.73 -2.14 -7.76
N MET A 268 -12.85 -1.65 -6.88
CA MET A 268 -11.43 -1.49 -7.16
C MET A 268 -10.75 -2.84 -7.45
N ALA A 269 -11.08 -3.91 -6.73
CA ALA A 269 -10.54 -5.25 -6.98
C ALA A 269 -10.79 -5.71 -8.44
N LYS A 270 -11.94 -5.34 -9.02
CA LYS A 270 -12.30 -5.68 -10.41
C LYS A 270 -11.70 -4.73 -11.45
N TYR A 271 -11.51 -3.46 -11.11
CA TYR A 271 -11.18 -2.41 -12.07
C TYR A 271 -9.82 -1.75 -11.84
N THR A 272 -9.00 -2.29 -10.93
CA THR A 272 -7.66 -1.75 -10.57
C THR A 272 -6.80 -1.44 -11.79
N ASP A 273 -6.79 -2.34 -12.76
CA ASP A 273 -5.91 -2.26 -13.94
C ASP A 273 -6.43 -1.36 -15.07
N ARG A 274 -7.65 -0.82 -14.96
CA ARG A 274 -8.22 0.06 -15.99
C ARG A 274 -7.61 1.46 -16.02
N LEU A 275 -7.14 1.92 -14.86
CA LEU A 275 -6.53 3.24 -14.70
C LEU A 275 -5.22 3.11 -13.92
N ARG A 276 -4.32 4.11 -14.07
CA ARG A 276 -3.13 4.20 -13.23
C ARG A 276 -3.50 4.58 -11.80
N GLU A 277 -2.67 4.19 -10.84
CA GLU A 277 -2.87 4.48 -9.42
C GLU A 277 -3.10 5.98 -9.15
N GLY A 278 -2.32 6.85 -9.80
CA GLY A 278 -2.49 8.30 -9.66
C GLY A 278 -3.87 8.80 -10.14
N GLN A 279 -4.43 8.21 -11.20
CA GLN A 279 -5.78 8.57 -11.70
C GLN A 279 -6.86 8.14 -10.71
N TRP A 280 -6.74 6.96 -10.08
CA TRP A 280 -7.64 6.53 -9.02
C TRP A 280 -7.61 7.47 -7.82
N ILE A 281 -6.41 7.94 -7.42
CA ILE A 281 -6.26 8.94 -6.37
C ILE A 281 -6.97 10.24 -6.75
N VAL A 282 -6.77 10.74 -7.97
CA VAL A 282 -7.42 11.98 -8.47
C VAL A 282 -8.93 11.85 -8.47
N ILE A 283 -9.48 10.76 -9.05
CA ILE A 283 -10.92 10.53 -9.11
C ILE A 283 -11.51 10.46 -7.69
N GLY A 284 -10.85 9.73 -6.80
CA GLY A 284 -11.28 9.62 -5.41
C GLY A 284 -11.28 10.98 -4.70
N MET A 285 -10.19 11.75 -4.81
CA MET A 285 -10.09 13.07 -4.16
C MET A 285 -11.11 14.06 -4.71
N LEU A 286 -11.25 14.17 -6.04
CA LEU A 286 -12.22 15.06 -6.66
C LEU A 286 -13.66 14.69 -6.29
N GLY A 287 -13.99 13.40 -6.36
CA GLY A 287 -15.34 12.94 -6.06
C GLY A 287 -15.70 13.08 -4.60
N MET A 288 -14.80 12.68 -3.66
CA MET A 288 -15.00 12.90 -2.24
C MET A 288 -15.14 14.40 -1.92
N GLY A 289 -14.31 15.25 -2.55
CA GLY A 289 -14.41 16.69 -2.37
C GLY A 289 -15.74 17.27 -2.85
N VAL A 290 -16.22 16.86 -4.02
CA VAL A 290 -17.54 17.29 -4.56
C VAL A 290 -18.67 16.83 -3.63
N PHE A 291 -18.66 15.57 -3.18
CA PHE A 291 -19.66 15.08 -2.25
C PHE A 291 -19.55 15.75 -0.88
N GLY A 292 -18.32 16.08 -0.42
CA GLY A 292 -18.10 16.82 0.81
C GLY A 292 -18.66 18.25 0.75
N VAL A 293 -18.43 18.98 -0.34
CA VAL A 293 -19.05 20.31 -0.57
C VAL A 293 -20.57 20.17 -0.60
N ALA A 294 -21.10 19.21 -1.36
CA ALA A 294 -22.55 18.98 -1.45
C ALA A 294 -23.15 18.65 -0.06
N TYR A 295 -22.46 17.83 0.74
CA TYR A 295 -22.86 17.48 2.11
C TYR A 295 -22.95 18.74 3.00
N GLY A 296 -21.98 19.65 2.92
CA GLY A 296 -22.01 20.90 3.68
C GLY A 296 -23.18 21.83 3.30
N LEU A 297 -23.72 21.71 2.09
CA LEU A 297 -24.81 22.55 1.57
C LEU A 297 -26.20 21.93 1.74
N VAL A 298 -26.28 20.62 1.98
CA VAL A 298 -27.57 19.90 2.10
C VAL A 298 -28.21 20.15 3.47
N SER A 299 -29.56 20.05 3.50
CA SER A 299 -30.36 20.07 4.73
C SER A 299 -31.22 18.81 4.90
N SER A 300 -31.20 17.90 3.94
CA SER A 300 -31.97 16.65 3.95
C SER A 300 -31.11 15.49 4.44
N ILE A 301 -31.52 14.84 5.52
CA ILE A 301 -30.78 13.71 6.11
C ILE A 301 -30.60 12.54 5.14
N PRO A 302 -31.64 12.08 4.38
CA PRO A 302 -31.46 10.99 3.43
C PRO A 302 -30.44 11.32 2.32
N VAL A 303 -30.41 12.58 1.86
CA VAL A 303 -29.42 13.03 0.87
C VAL A 303 -28.02 13.10 1.49
N ALA A 304 -27.90 13.56 2.72
CA ALA A 304 -26.65 13.59 3.47
C ALA A 304 -26.06 12.17 3.61
N ILE A 305 -26.89 11.19 4.02
CA ILE A 305 -26.51 9.77 4.12
C ILE A 305 -26.01 9.24 2.77
N LEU A 306 -26.72 9.53 1.68
CA LEU A 306 -26.30 9.12 0.34
C LEU A 306 -24.94 9.71 -0.05
N LEU A 307 -24.72 11.00 0.22
CA LEU A 307 -23.46 11.69 -0.12
C LEU A 307 -22.25 11.12 0.66
N VAL A 308 -22.40 10.84 1.96
CA VAL A 308 -21.31 10.24 2.72
C VAL A 308 -21.04 8.79 2.32
N THR A 309 -22.08 8.03 1.97
CA THR A 309 -21.95 6.66 1.43
C THR A 309 -21.17 6.66 0.11
N LEU A 310 -21.48 7.58 -0.80
CA LEU A 310 -20.77 7.75 -2.08
C LEU A 310 -19.34 8.25 -1.84
N SER A 311 -19.10 9.09 -0.84
CA SER A 311 -17.76 9.50 -0.43
C SER A 311 -16.96 8.31 0.07
N GLY A 312 -17.55 7.46 0.91
CA GLY A 312 -16.94 6.19 1.35
C GLY A 312 -16.58 5.28 0.18
N PHE A 313 -17.48 5.13 -0.80
CA PHE A 313 -17.23 4.36 -2.01
C PHE A 313 -16.00 4.87 -2.79
N LEU A 314 -15.84 6.19 -2.96
CA LEU A 314 -14.70 6.77 -3.69
C LEU A 314 -13.40 6.81 -2.87
N ASN A 315 -13.48 6.74 -1.55
CA ASN A 315 -12.32 6.68 -0.68
C ASN A 315 -11.52 5.37 -0.90
N ALA A 316 -12.20 4.24 -1.08
CA ALA A 316 -11.56 2.95 -1.22
C ALA A 316 -10.59 2.86 -2.43
N PRO A 317 -10.98 3.23 -3.67
CA PRO A 317 -10.05 3.26 -4.79
C PRO A 317 -8.83 4.15 -4.55
N ALA A 318 -9.01 5.34 -3.98
CA ALA A 318 -7.90 6.25 -3.68
C ALA A 318 -6.92 5.67 -2.64
N ALA A 319 -7.46 5.07 -1.57
CA ALA A 319 -6.65 4.44 -0.52
C ALA A 319 -5.87 3.22 -1.03
N ILE A 320 -6.54 2.33 -1.79
CA ILE A 320 -5.92 1.14 -2.39
C ILE A 320 -4.85 1.54 -3.41
N ALA A 321 -5.13 2.52 -4.28
CA ALA A 321 -4.18 3.00 -5.27
C ALA A 321 -2.91 3.56 -4.62
N ARG A 322 -3.06 4.34 -3.54
CA ARG A 322 -1.93 4.87 -2.76
C ARG A 322 -1.11 3.75 -2.12
N ARG A 323 -1.77 2.76 -1.55
CA ARG A 323 -1.11 1.56 -1.00
C ARG A 323 -0.33 0.80 -2.07
N LEU A 324 -0.88 0.67 -3.27
CA LEU A 324 -0.20 0.04 -4.41
C LEU A 324 1.03 0.82 -4.85
N ILE A 325 0.98 2.18 -4.88
CA ILE A 325 2.15 3.01 -5.17
C ILE A 325 3.27 2.71 -4.17
N LEU A 326 2.98 2.71 -2.87
CA LEU A 326 3.97 2.41 -1.83
C LEU A 326 4.54 1.00 -2.01
N GLN A 327 3.68 0.00 -2.26
CA GLN A 327 4.07 -1.40 -2.39
C GLN A 327 4.91 -1.68 -3.63
N ARG A 328 4.53 -1.08 -4.78
CA ARG A 328 5.20 -1.31 -6.08
C ARG A 328 6.53 -0.58 -6.21
N ASN A 329 6.69 0.55 -5.51
CA ASN A 329 7.89 1.38 -5.57
C ASN A 329 8.82 1.22 -4.35
N SER A 330 8.61 0.19 -3.53
CA SER A 330 9.47 -0.11 -2.37
C SER A 330 10.02 -1.53 -2.48
N PRO A 331 11.36 -1.73 -2.44
CA PRO A 331 11.99 -3.05 -2.36
C PRO A 331 11.50 -3.81 -1.12
N ARG A 332 11.56 -5.14 -1.16
CA ARG A 332 11.06 -5.97 -0.06
C ARG A 332 11.67 -5.60 1.29
N GLU A 333 12.97 -5.33 1.32
CA GLU A 333 13.75 -4.99 2.52
C GLU A 333 13.37 -3.61 3.10
N MET A 334 12.93 -2.67 2.26
CA MET A 334 12.55 -1.31 2.67
C MET A 334 11.05 -1.12 2.85
N ARG A 335 10.24 -2.07 2.38
CA ARG A 335 8.79 -1.93 2.33
C ARG A 335 8.17 -1.63 3.70
N GLY A 336 8.53 -2.40 4.72
CA GLY A 336 8.05 -2.17 6.09
C GLY A 336 8.42 -0.78 6.61
N ARG A 337 9.67 -0.34 6.40
CA ARG A 337 10.15 0.99 6.82
C ARG A 337 9.40 2.13 6.11
N VAL A 338 9.14 1.99 4.81
CA VAL A 338 8.39 2.99 4.02
C VAL A 338 6.93 3.06 4.48
N PHE A 339 6.27 1.91 4.68
CA PHE A 339 4.89 1.87 5.15
C PHE A 339 4.74 2.46 6.55
N SER A 340 5.63 2.11 7.50
CA SER A 340 5.61 2.67 8.85
C SER A 340 5.85 4.18 8.85
N THR A 341 6.83 4.65 8.07
CA THR A 341 7.11 6.09 7.94
C THR A 341 5.92 6.84 7.36
N PHE A 342 5.35 6.32 6.27
CA PHE A 342 4.17 6.92 5.64
C PHE A 342 2.98 6.95 6.62
N GLY A 343 2.77 5.88 7.38
CA GLY A 343 1.72 5.78 8.40
C GLY A 343 1.88 6.86 9.47
N VAL A 344 3.06 6.96 10.09
CA VAL A 344 3.35 7.97 11.12
C VAL A 344 3.12 9.39 10.62
N LEU A 345 3.64 9.72 9.42
CA LEU A 345 3.48 11.05 8.84
C LEU A 345 2.02 11.36 8.50
N ARG A 346 1.28 10.37 7.98
CA ARG A 346 -0.16 10.46 7.73
C ARG A 346 -0.91 10.78 9.01
N ASP A 347 -0.66 10.03 10.07
CA ASP A 347 -1.39 10.14 11.34
C ASP A 347 -1.11 11.47 12.04
N VAL A 348 0.11 11.99 11.95
CA VAL A 348 0.45 13.34 12.43
C VAL A 348 -0.39 14.40 11.71
N VAL A 349 -0.46 14.35 10.37
CA VAL A 349 -1.24 15.33 9.59
C VAL A 349 -2.73 15.20 9.88
N PHE A 350 -3.23 13.97 10.02
CA PHE A 350 -4.61 13.68 10.38
C PHE A 350 -4.98 14.27 11.75
N LEU A 351 -4.12 14.10 12.77
CA LEU A 351 -4.29 14.70 14.09
C LEU A 351 -4.33 16.23 14.03
N VAL A 352 -3.47 16.85 13.23
CA VAL A 352 -3.51 18.32 13.03
C VAL A 352 -4.86 18.75 12.46
N GLY A 353 -5.42 17.98 11.51
CA GLY A 353 -6.77 18.21 11.00
C GLY A 353 -7.86 18.09 12.07
N MET A 354 -7.77 17.07 12.94
CA MET A 354 -8.70 16.90 14.06
C MET A 354 -8.69 18.10 15.02
N PHE A 355 -7.50 18.60 15.39
CA PHE A 355 -7.40 19.79 16.24
C PHE A 355 -7.95 21.04 15.54
N ALA A 356 -7.69 21.20 14.24
CA ALA A 356 -8.19 22.32 13.47
C ALA A 356 -9.74 22.34 13.38
N ALA A 357 -10.39 21.18 13.50
CA ALA A 357 -11.85 21.08 13.53
C ALA A 357 -12.47 21.79 14.75
N GLY A 358 -11.71 21.99 15.83
CA GLY A 358 -12.15 22.81 16.98
C GLY A 358 -12.50 24.25 16.61
N ALA A 359 -12.08 24.74 15.45
CA ALA A 359 -12.53 26.03 14.93
C ALA A 359 -14.06 26.09 14.72
N ALA A 360 -14.76 24.95 14.66
CA ALA A 360 -16.21 24.91 14.56
C ALA A 360 -16.95 25.47 15.80
N ASP A 361 -16.25 25.60 16.94
CA ASP A 361 -16.79 26.24 18.11
C ASP A 361 -16.89 27.78 17.94
N TYR A 362 -16.21 28.35 16.93
CA TYR A 362 -16.12 29.80 16.66
C TYR A 362 -16.57 30.20 15.25
N VAL A 363 -16.61 29.25 14.33
CA VAL A 363 -16.90 29.47 12.91
C VAL A 363 -18.06 28.58 12.49
N ASP A 364 -18.88 29.03 11.55
CA ASP A 364 -19.99 28.24 11.00
C ASP A 364 -19.49 26.86 10.53
N ILE A 365 -20.07 25.81 11.09
CA ILE A 365 -19.68 24.43 10.81
C ILE A 365 -19.90 24.05 9.33
N ARG A 366 -20.94 24.61 8.68
CA ARG A 366 -21.19 24.39 7.25
C ARG A 366 -20.03 24.89 6.40
N LEU A 367 -19.49 26.06 6.76
CA LEU A 367 -18.33 26.64 6.06
C LEU A 367 -17.10 25.74 6.19
N LEU A 368 -16.83 25.20 7.38
CA LEU A 368 -15.67 24.30 7.61
C LEU A 368 -15.81 22.99 6.85
N VAL A 369 -17.01 22.41 6.79
CA VAL A 369 -17.29 21.19 6.01
C VAL A 369 -17.09 21.46 4.52
N VAL A 370 -17.58 22.61 4.00
CA VAL A 370 -17.36 23.02 2.61
C VAL A 370 -15.86 23.24 2.32
N ILE A 371 -15.14 23.93 3.22
CA ILE A 371 -13.68 24.13 3.09
C ILE A 371 -12.95 22.79 3.03
N SER A 372 -13.31 21.82 3.88
CA SER A 372 -12.76 20.47 3.86
C SER A 372 -12.97 19.81 2.48
N GLY A 373 -14.16 19.89 1.91
CA GLY A 373 -14.44 19.41 0.56
C GLY A 373 -13.64 20.12 -0.53
N LEU A 374 -13.49 21.46 -0.44
CA LEU A 374 -12.69 22.25 -1.37
C LEU A 374 -11.19 21.91 -1.29
N ILE A 375 -10.66 21.63 -0.10
CA ILE A 375 -9.28 21.13 0.08
C ILE A 375 -9.09 19.82 -0.69
N LEU A 376 -10.04 18.89 -0.61
CA LEU A 376 -9.98 17.63 -1.37
C LEU A 376 -10.03 17.85 -2.89
N ILE A 377 -10.90 18.74 -3.37
CA ILE A 377 -10.96 19.10 -4.80
C ILE A 377 -9.61 19.70 -5.24
N GLY A 378 -9.10 20.69 -4.49
CA GLY A 378 -7.79 21.31 -4.75
C GLY A 378 -6.66 20.29 -4.75
N THR A 379 -6.70 19.33 -3.82
CA THR A 379 -5.76 18.20 -3.77
C THR A 379 -5.84 17.33 -5.01
N GLY A 380 -7.04 16.96 -5.44
CA GLY A 380 -7.25 16.18 -6.67
C GLY A 380 -6.71 16.89 -7.91
N ILE A 381 -7.00 18.19 -8.04
CA ILE A 381 -6.46 19.02 -9.13
C ILE A 381 -4.95 19.10 -9.05
N TRP A 382 -4.37 19.40 -7.88
CA TRP A 382 -2.93 19.48 -7.70
C TRP A 382 -2.20 18.17 -8.00
N THR A 383 -2.80 17.03 -7.59
CA THR A 383 -2.23 15.69 -7.84
C THR A 383 -2.03 15.41 -9.34
N GLN A 384 -2.84 15.99 -10.20
CA GLN A 384 -2.69 15.84 -11.66
C GLN A 384 -1.39 16.45 -12.22
N PHE A 385 -0.82 17.43 -11.51
CA PHE A 385 0.41 18.10 -11.93
C PHE A 385 1.67 17.51 -11.27
N LEU A 386 1.50 16.57 -10.35
CA LEU A 386 2.64 15.96 -9.66
C LEU A 386 3.30 14.86 -10.51
N PRO A 387 4.63 14.93 -10.73
CA PRO A 387 5.37 13.91 -11.46
C PRO A 387 5.18 12.51 -10.88
N GLY A 388 4.87 11.54 -11.75
CA GLY A 388 4.62 10.16 -11.38
C GLY A 388 3.19 9.83 -10.96
N LEU A 389 2.37 10.83 -10.55
CA LEU A 389 0.95 10.66 -10.20
C LEU A 389 0.04 11.16 -11.33
N GLY A 390 0.31 12.35 -11.84
CA GLY A 390 -0.47 13.02 -12.86
C GLY A 390 0.15 12.95 -14.24
N ALA A 391 0.82 11.85 -14.62
CA ALA A 391 1.28 11.73 -16.01
C ALA A 391 0.11 12.00 -16.94
N PRO A 392 0.26 12.92 -17.93
CA PRO A 392 -0.86 13.40 -18.73
C PRO A 392 -1.67 12.23 -19.26
N ALA A 393 -2.97 12.25 -19.05
CA ALA A 393 -3.87 11.26 -19.65
C ALA A 393 -3.71 11.20 -21.18
N ALA A 394 -3.12 12.24 -21.76
CA ALA A 394 -2.69 12.31 -23.15
C ALA A 394 -1.50 11.39 -23.46
N GLU A 395 -0.40 11.40 -22.66
CA GLU A 395 0.75 10.50 -22.89
C GLU A 395 0.38 9.03 -22.74
N TRP A 396 -0.48 8.75 -21.74
CA TRP A 396 -0.96 7.40 -21.55
C TRP A 396 -1.86 6.92 -22.69
N ARG A 397 -2.81 7.76 -23.12
CA ARG A 397 -3.65 7.44 -24.29
C ARG A 397 -2.80 7.29 -25.55
N HIS A 398 -1.79 8.13 -25.70
CA HIS A 398 -0.84 8.04 -26.81
C HIS A 398 -0.05 6.72 -26.79
N ALA A 399 0.47 6.34 -25.61
CA ALA A 399 1.18 5.08 -25.40
C ALA A 399 0.31 3.86 -25.70
N MET A 400 -0.95 3.87 -25.21
CA MET A 400 -1.93 2.80 -25.49
C MET A 400 -2.32 2.74 -26.96
N GLN A 401 -2.45 3.88 -27.61
CA GLN A 401 -2.75 3.94 -29.04
C GLN A 401 -1.57 3.41 -29.87
N ARG A 402 -0.32 3.73 -29.49
CA ARG A 402 0.89 3.19 -30.12
C ARG A 402 0.96 1.67 -29.99
N LEU A 403 0.69 1.11 -28.80
CA LEU A 403 0.66 -0.35 -28.61
C LEU A 403 -0.41 -1.04 -29.49
N ARG A 404 -1.56 -0.38 -29.72
CA ARG A 404 -2.64 -0.92 -30.57
C ARG A 404 -2.34 -0.82 -32.06
N THR A 405 -1.64 0.21 -32.51
CA THR A 405 -1.36 0.47 -33.93
C THR A 405 0.03 0.04 -34.36
N ALA A 406 0.81 -0.53 -33.45
CA ALA A 406 2.19 -0.93 -33.72
C ALA A 406 2.27 -1.99 -34.82
N THR A 407 3.21 -1.81 -35.74
CA THR A 407 3.53 -2.77 -36.80
C THR A 407 4.90 -3.37 -36.56
N ALA A 408 5.03 -4.68 -36.80
CA ALA A 408 6.34 -5.33 -36.82
C ALA A 408 7.06 -4.95 -38.12
N VAL A 409 8.00 -4.03 -38.03
CA VAL A 409 8.86 -3.65 -39.16
C VAL A 409 10.27 -4.16 -38.90
N ALA A 410 10.86 -4.84 -39.86
CA ALA A 410 12.28 -5.22 -39.80
C ALA A 410 13.15 -3.93 -39.89
N ALA A 411 13.62 -3.42 -38.76
CA ALA A 411 14.49 -2.30 -38.71
C ALA A 411 15.91 -2.70 -39.22
N PRO A 412 16.57 -1.89 -40.06
CA PRO A 412 17.92 -2.16 -40.48
C PRO A 412 18.88 -2.19 -39.29
N SER A 413 19.78 -3.17 -39.27
CA SER A 413 20.78 -3.28 -38.21
C SER A 413 22.18 -3.06 -38.77
N ARG A 414 23.03 -2.32 -38.06
CA ARG A 414 24.45 -2.14 -38.35
C ARG A 414 25.35 -2.68 -37.24
N PRO A 415 26.62 -3.02 -37.55
CA PRO A 415 27.55 -3.41 -36.50
C PRO A 415 27.71 -2.34 -35.42
N PHE A 416 27.95 -2.76 -34.20
CA PHE A 416 28.25 -1.91 -33.05
C PHE A 416 29.74 -1.50 -33.12
N LEU A 417 30.03 -0.20 -33.22
CA LEU A 417 31.36 0.35 -33.40
C LEU A 417 31.93 0.92 -32.09
N PRO A 418 33.27 1.16 -32.01
CA PRO A 418 33.87 1.77 -30.80
C PRO A 418 33.28 3.13 -30.42
N ASP A 419 32.85 3.94 -31.39
CA ASP A 419 32.18 5.22 -31.12
C ASP A 419 30.81 5.02 -30.45
N ASP A 420 30.06 3.98 -30.84
CA ASP A 420 28.79 3.63 -30.24
C ASP A 420 28.95 3.19 -28.77
N LEU A 421 30.10 2.57 -28.43
CA LEU A 421 30.43 2.24 -27.04
C LEU A 421 30.62 3.52 -26.22
N GLY A 422 31.22 4.55 -26.78
CA GLY A 422 31.33 5.86 -26.12
C GLY A 422 29.95 6.46 -25.80
N VAL A 423 29.02 6.38 -26.75
CA VAL A 423 27.61 6.81 -26.54
C VAL A 423 26.93 5.96 -25.48
N LEU A 424 27.08 4.62 -25.55
CA LEU A 424 26.49 3.70 -24.55
C LEU A 424 27.00 4.00 -23.14
N VAL A 425 28.30 4.26 -22.97
CA VAL A 425 28.91 4.64 -21.69
C VAL A 425 28.38 6.00 -21.20
N GLY A 426 28.14 6.93 -22.11
CA GLY A 426 27.53 8.23 -21.77
C GLY A 426 26.13 8.11 -21.21
N VAL A 427 25.36 7.15 -21.72
CA VAL A 427 23.96 6.91 -21.30
C VAL A 427 23.85 5.90 -20.14
N ILE A 428 24.71 4.87 -20.13
CA ILE A 428 24.79 3.85 -19.08
C ILE A 428 26.25 3.73 -18.60
N PRO A 429 26.68 4.52 -17.60
CA PRO A 429 28.07 4.60 -17.15
C PRO A 429 28.70 3.26 -16.73
N ALA A 430 27.89 2.29 -16.29
CA ALA A 430 28.37 0.95 -15.90
C ALA A 430 29.10 0.21 -17.03
N PHE A 431 28.81 0.48 -18.31
CA PHE A 431 29.55 -0.11 -19.42
C PHE A 431 30.96 0.44 -19.56
N GLY A 432 31.31 1.55 -18.90
CA GLY A 432 32.65 2.12 -18.87
C GLY A 432 33.69 1.30 -18.08
N VAL A 433 33.22 0.44 -17.16
CA VAL A 433 34.08 -0.39 -16.28
C VAL A 433 34.48 -1.71 -16.93
N LEU A 434 33.97 -2.00 -18.15
CA LEU A 434 34.27 -3.25 -18.87
C LEU A 434 35.75 -3.43 -19.13
N GLY A 435 36.28 -4.60 -18.83
CA GLY A 435 37.61 -5.02 -19.20
C GLY A 435 37.77 -5.20 -20.72
N ASP A 436 39.01 -5.23 -21.19
CA ASP A 436 39.31 -5.30 -22.64
C ASP A 436 38.72 -6.53 -23.34
N ASN A 437 38.57 -7.63 -22.63
CA ASN A 437 37.94 -8.84 -23.16
C ASN A 437 36.43 -8.67 -23.35
N ASP A 438 35.73 -8.14 -22.33
CA ASP A 438 34.30 -7.94 -22.40
C ASP A 438 33.91 -6.84 -23.39
N ARG A 439 34.74 -5.80 -23.53
CA ARG A 439 34.61 -4.79 -24.59
C ARG A 439 34.72 -5.40 -25.99
N ARG A 440 35.70 -6.28 -26.22
CA ARG A 440 35.84 -6.98 -27.51
C ARG A 440 34.64 -7.87 -27.82
N VAL A 441 34.16 -8.60 -26.83
CA VAL A 441 32.97 -9.46 -26.98
C VAL A 441 31.74 -8.61 -27.33
N LEU A 442 31.53 -7.50 -26.62
CA LEU A 442 30.42 -6.59 -26.89
C LEU A 442 30.51 -5.99 -28.30
N LEU A 443 31.68 -5.45 -28.70
CA LEU A 443 31.91 -4.87 -30.02
C LEU A 443 31.70 -5.88 -31.16
N SER A 444 32.00 -7.15 -30.95
CA SER A 444 31.88 -8.18 -32.01
C SER A 444 30.46 -8.75 -32.12
N SER A 445 29.64 -8.69 -31.05
CA SER A 445 28.35 -9.38 -31.00
C SER A 445 27.13 -8.45 -30.99
N ALA A 446 27.28 -7.22 -30.47
CA ALA A 446 26.19 -6.26 -30.41
C ALA A 446 25.90 -5.61 -31.77
N ARG A 447 24.68 -5.11 -31.95
CA ARG A 447 24.24 -4.40 -33.15
C ARG A 447 23.49 -3.13 -32.79
N ILE A 448 23.55 -2.13 -33.63
CA ILE A 448 22.69 -0.95 -33.56
C ILE A 448 21.48 -1.14 -34.47
N ARG A 449 20.30 -0.81 -33.93
CA ARG A 449 19.06 -0.73 -34.70
C ARG A 449 18.47 0.67 -34.57
N ASP A 450 18.26 1.33 -35.72
CA ASP A 450 17.50 2.56 -35.80
C ASP A 450 16.05 2.23 -36.12
N VAL A 451 15.17 2.52 -35.15
CA VAL A 451 13.79 2.04 -35.14
C VAL A 451 12.84 3.23 -35.16
N PRO A 452 11.99 3.36 -36.20
CA PRO A 452 10.99 4.43 -36.27
C PRO A 452 9.96 4.34 -35.14
N ALA A 453 9.35 5.48 -34.81
CA ALA A 453 8.23 5.53 -33.86
C ALA A 453 7.07 4.63 -34.29
N GLY A 454 6.45 3.93 -33.35
CA GLY A 454 5.32 3.01 -33.59
C GLY A 454 5.72 1.61 -34.02
N THR A 455 7.00 1.27 -33.97
CA THR A 455 7.49 -0.07 -34.34
C THR A 455 7.48 -1.00 -33.13
N MET A 456 6.93 -2.20 -33.31
CA MET A 456 7.00 -3.30 -32.32
C MET A 456 8.39 -3.94 -32.36
N VAL A 457 9.18 -3.74 -31.30
CA VAL A 457 10.55 -4.30 -31.18
C VAL A 457 10.51 -5.70 -30.56
N VAL A 458 9.61 -5.91 -29.62
CA VAL A 458 9.47 -7.16 -28.87
C VAL A 458 7.98 -7.50 -28.75
N SER A 459 7.62 -8.76 -29.03
CA SER A 459 6.25 -9.28 -28.94
C SER A 459 6.11 -10.26 -27.78
N ALA A 460 5.09 -10.08 -26.95
CA ALA A 460 4.79 -10.98 -25.83
C ALA A 460 4.55 -12.41 -26.32
N GLY A 461 5.12 -13.40 -25.63
CA GLY A 461 5.01 -14.82 -26.00
C GLY A 461 6.02 -15.33 -27.02
N GLU A 462 6.74 -14.44 -27.73
CA GLU A 462 7.84 -14.84 -28.62
C GLU A 462 9.06 -15.33 -27.84
N GLN A 463 9.82 -16.27 -28.41
CA GLN A 463 11.16 -16.58 -27.91
C GLN A 463 12.12 -15.49 -28.32
N GLY A 464 12.92 -15.01 -27.41
CA GLY A 464 13.89 -13.94 -27.70
C GLY A 464 15.16 -14.12 -26.90
N ASP A 465 16.28 -14.08 -27.60
CA ASP A 465 17.62 -14.31 -27.07
C ASP A 465 18.48 -13.04 -26.97
N ALA A 466 17.90 -11.87 -27.20
CA ALA A 466 18.60 -10.58 -27.11
C ALA A 466 17.92 -9.60 -26.15
N ALA A 467 18.70 -8.74 -25.52
CA ALA A 467 18.23 -7.56 -24.81
C ALA A 467 18.53 -6.29 -25.63
N TYR A 468 17.83 -5.21 -25.32
CA TYR A 468 17.94 -3.94 -26.01
C TYR A 468 18.23 -2.82 -25.00
N ALA A 469 19.27 -2.00 -25.24
CA ALA A 469 19.53 -0.78 -24.50
C ALA A 469 19.14 0.43 -25.35
N ILE A 470 18.45 1.41 -24.78
CA ILE A 470 18.02 2.62 -25.49
C ILE A 470 19.16 3.64 -25.43
N LEU A 471 19.78 3.96 -26.57
CA LEU A 471 20.78 5.02 -26.70
C LEU A 471 20.12 6.38 -26.86
N SER A 472 19.04 6.44 -27.65
CA SER A 472 18.23 7.65 -27.84
C SER A 472 16.80 7.27 -28.13
N GLY A 473 15.86 8.16 -27.77
CA GLY A 473 14.44 7.96 -27.99
C GLY A 473 13.68 7.42 -26.80
N ARG A 474 12.54 6.75 -27.06
CA ARG A 474 11.63 6.29 -26.03
C ARG A 474 10.82 5.08 -26.48
N ALA A 475 10.60 4.13 -25.56
CA ALA A 475 9.77 2.95 -25.81
C ALA A 475 8.73 2.75 -24.71
N VAL A 476 7.64 2.04 -25.03
CA VAL A 476 6.54 1.70 -24.10
C VAL A 476 6.38 0.19 -24.06
N ALA A 477 6.34 -0.37 -22.87
CA ALA A 477 6.04 -1.77 -22.62
C ALA A 477 4.58 -1.96 -22.20
N GLY A 478 3.92 -2.99 -22.73
CA GLY A 478 2.56 -3.35 -22.35
C GLY A 478 2.26 -4.82 -22.57
N THR A 479 1.37 -5.40 -21.76
CA THR A 479 0.86 -6.76 -21.93
C THR A 479 -0.51 -6.72 -22.62
N PRO A 480 -0.75 -7.60 -23.62
CA PRO A 480 -2.07 -7.74 -24.21
C PRO A 480 -3.04 -8.37 -23.20
N ILE A 481 -4.29 -7.84 -23.15
CA ILE A 481 -5.39 -8.39 -22.35
C ILE A 481 -6.48 -8.94 -23.27
N GLU A 482 -7.38 -9.77 -22.71
CA GLU A 482 -8.54 -10.27 -23.45
C GLU A 482 -9.37 -9.11 -24.03
N GLY A 483 -9.74 -9.22 -25.31
CA GLY A 483 -10.47 -8.17 -26.03
C GLY A 483 -9.61 -7.23 -26.89
N GLY A 484 -8.29 -7.49 -27.04
CA GLY A 484 -7.39 -6.67 -27.89
C GLY A 484 -6.97 -5.36 -27.25
N GLU A 485 -7.22 -5.20 -25.95
CA GLU A 485 -6.72 -4.10 -25.14
C GLU A 485 -5.31 -4.39 -24.60
N TYR A 486 -4.58 -3.34 -24.23
CA TYR A 486 -3.26 -3.44 -23.66
C TYR A 486 -3.24 -2.89 -22.23
N ARG A 487 -2.54 -3.61 -21.36
CA ARG A 487 -2.13 -3.10 -20.06
C ARG A 487 -0.72 -2.55 -20.21
N ALA A 488 -0.56 -1.22 -20.14
CA ALA A 488 0.78 -0.67 -20.18
C ALA A 488 1.51 -0.91 -18.85
N LEU A 489 2.77 -1.32 -18.94
CA LEU A 489 3.61 -1.66 -17.80
C LEU A 489 4.55 -0.52 -17.44
N SER A 490 5.29 0.04 -18.41
CA SER A 490 6.26 1.10 -18.19
C SER A 490 6.57 1.85 -19.49
N THR A 491 6.95 3.13 -19.33
CA THR A 491 7.65 3.90 -20.35
C THR A 491 9.15 3.80 -20.06
N MET A 492 9.95 3.58 -21.10
CA MET A 492 11.39 3.42 -21.03
C MET A 492 12.05 4.56 -21.78
N LEU A 493 13.09 5.12 -21.19
CA LEU A 493 13.85 6.27 -21.69
C LEU A 493 15.28 5.87 -22.03
N GLU A 494 16.05 6.83 -22.50
CA GLU A 494 17.49 6.68 -22.71
C GLU A 494 18.17 6.12 -21.45
N GLY A 495 19.03 5.12 -21.61
CA GLY A 495 19.67 4.39 -20.51
C GLY A 495 18.85 3.24 -19.93
N ASP A 496 17.63 3.01 -20.40
CA ASP A 496 16.88 1.83 -20.02
C ASP A 496 17.21 0.62 -20.89
N VAL A 497 17.19 -0.56 -20.26
CA VAL A 497 17.39 -1.85 -20.93
C VAL A 497 16.09 -2.63 -20.89
N PHE A 498 15.68 -3.30 -21.96
CA PHE A 498 14.50 -4.16 -22.02
C PHE A 498 14.77 -5.47 -22.78
N GLY A 499 13.89 -6.45 -22.60
CA GLY A 499 14.08 -7.79 -23.15
C GLY A 499 15.09 -8.66 -22.38
N GLU A 500 15.68 -8.11 -21.32
CA GLU A 500 16.69 -8.73 -20.46
C GLU A 500 16.18 -10.03 -19.80
N ILE A 501 14.89 -10.08 -19.43
CA ILE A 501 14.30 -11.24 -18.77
C ILE A 501 14.41 -12.47 -19.67
N ALA A 502 13.91 -12.39 -20.89
CA ALA A 502 13.97 -13.50 -21.83
C ALA A 502 15.43 -13.84 -22.24
N ALA A 503 16.28 -12.81 -22.48
CA ALA A 503 17.67 -12.99 -22.86
C ALA A 503 18.51 -13.70 -21.78
N LEU A 504 18.24 -13.46 -20.50
CA LEU A 504 18.97 -14.08 -19.38
C LEU A 504 18.39 -15.43 -18.98
N THR A 505 17.06 -15.60 -18.99
CA THR A 505 16.38 -16.80 -18.47
C THR A 505 16.03 -17.82 -19.54
N GLY A 506 16.08 -17.43 -20.85
CA GLY A 506 15.58 -18.28 -21.94
C GLY A 506 14.06 -18.44 -22.00
N SER A 507 13.32 -17.68 -21.17
CA SER A 507 11.86 -17.68 -21.20
C SER A 507 11.32 -16.90 -22.41
N THR A 508 9.99 -17.01 -22.65
CA THR A 508 9.33 -16.17 -23.65
C THR A 508 9.26 -14.71 -23.19
N ARG A 509 9.12 -13.79 -24.14
CA ARG A 509 8.93 -12.35 -23.88
C ARG A 509 7.69 -12.12 -23.02
N THR A 510 7.82 -11.31 -21.97
CA THR A 510 6.75 -11.07 -20.99
C THR A 510 5.83 -9.91 -21.37
N ALA A 511 6.22 -9.07 -22.34
CA ALA A 511 5.47 -7.89 -22.76
C ALA A 511 5.75 -7.54 -24.22
N ASN A 512 4.82 -6.81 -24.84
CA ASN A 512 5.08 -6.08 -26.08
C ASN A 512 5.87 -4.82 -25.76
N VAL A 513 6.87 -4.49 -26.58
CA VAL A 513 7.61 -3.23 -26.50
C VAL A 513 7.55 -2.52 -27.84
N VAL A 514 7.06 -1.27 -27.82
CA VAL A 514 6.87 -0.42 -28.99
C VAL A 514 7.61 0.88 -28.79
N THR A 515 8.31 1.35 -29.83
CA THR A 515 8.93 2.68 -29.84
C THR A 515 7.87 3.77 -29.88
N ASP A 516 7.96 4.74 -28.98
CA ASP A 516 7.04 5.89 -28.90
C ASP A 516 7.61 7.12 -29.64
N ALA A 517 8.92 7.13 -29.88
CA ALA A 517 9.66 8.08 -30.70
C ALA A 517 10.67 7.32 -31.56
N ASP A 518 11.22 7.97 -32.57
CA ASP A 518 12.36 7.43 -33.34
C ASP A 518 13.48 7.12 -32.34
N SER A 519 13.96 5.89 -32.34
CA SER A 519 14.81 5.37 -31.29
C SER A 519 16.03 4.63 -31.87
N THR A 520 17.20 4.85 -31.28
CA THR A 520 18.42 4.08 -31.55
C THR A 520 18.64 3.09 -30.42
N LEU A 521 18.65 1.80 -30.74
CA LEU A 521 18.74 0.69 -29.79
C LEU A 521 20.04 -0.08 -29.99
N VAL A 522 20.69 -0.49 -28.90
CA VAL A 522 21.76 -1.50 -28.92
C VAL A 522 21.14 -2.86 -28.66
N GLU A 523 21.19 -3.74 -29.60
CA GLU A 523 20.80 -5.15 -29.47
C GLU A 523 22.00 -5.95 -28.93
N ILE A 524 21.84 -6.54 -27.76
CA ILE A 524 22.86 -7.33 -27.05
C ILE A 524 22.39 -8.78 -27.00
N PRO A 525 23.07 -9.72 -27.65
CA PRO A 525 22.74 -11.14 -27.58
C PRO A 525 22.75 -11.66 -26.13
N GLY A 526 21.85 -12.59 -25.81
CA GLY A 526 21.71 -13.13 -24.46
C GLY A 526 22.99 -13.81 -23.94
N ALA A 527 23.77 -14.45 -24.82
CA ALA A 527 25.06 -15.01 -24.46
C ALA A 527 26.05 -13.93 -23.97
N THR A 528 26.11 -12.82 -24.69
CA THR A 528 26.93 -11.65 -24.32
C THR A 528 26.39 -11.00 -23.05
N LEU A 529 25.09 -10.79 -22.93
CA LEU A 529 24.50 -10.22 -21.74
C LEU A 529 24.80 -11.08 -20.50
N ARG A 530 24.67 -12.41 -20.60
CA ARG A 530 25.05 -13.32 -19.50
C ARG A 530 26.52 -13.20 -19.11
N SER A 531 27.42 -12.99 -20.06
CA SER A 531 28.84 -12.76 -19.70
C SER A 531 29.04 -11.43 -18.99
N LEU A 532 28.34 -10.37 -19.42
CA LEU A 532 28.40 -9.04 -18.81
C LEU A 532 27.79 -9.00 -17.39
N MET A 533 26.86 -9.90 -17.07
CA MET A 533 26.31 -9.99 -15.71
C MET A 533 27.33 -10.45 -14.66
N ALA A 534 28.49 -10.94 -15.07
CA ALA A 534 29.60 -11.21 -14.15
C ALA A 534 30.29 -9.92 -13.64
N VAL A 535 30.06 -8.78 -14.28
CA VAL A 535 30.54 -7.46 -13.88
C VAL A 535 29.55 -6.87 -12.88
N PRO A 536 29.96 -6.63 -11.61
CA PRO A 536 29.06 -6.18 -10.56
C PRO A 536 28.28 -4.91 -10.91
N GLU A 537 28.95 -3.93 -11.50
CA GLU A 537 28.36 -2.63 -11.86
C GLU A 537 27.24 -2.75 -12.89
N ILE A 538 27.30 -3.74 -13.78
CA ILE A 538 26.24 -4.03 -14.77
C ILE A 538 25.10 -4.82 -14.10
N SER A 539 25.45 -5.82 -13.31
CA SER A 539 24.45 -6.65 -12.61
C SER A 539 23.62 -5.81 -11.63
N ASP A 540 24.23 -4.84 -10.95
CA ASP A 540 23.55 -3.95 -10.00
C ASP A 540 22.56 -2.96 -10.67
N ILE A 541 22.69 -2.72 -11.98
CA ILE A 541 21.70 -1.94 -12.74
C ILE A 541 20.60 -2.83 -13.31
N ILE A 542 20.94 -3.98 -13.88
CA ILE A 542 20.00 -4.83 -14.61
C ILE A 542 19.11 -5.64 -13.67
N LEU A 543 19.67 -6.26 -12.62
CA LEU A 543 18.90 -7.15 -11.72
C LEU A 543 17.79 -6.43 -10.95
N PRO A 544 17.99 -5.24 -10.37
CA PRO A 544 16.91 -4.52 -9.70
C PRO A 544 15.77 -4.15 -10.66
N LYS A 545 16.10 -3.64 -11.85
CA LYS A 545 15.11 -3.29 -12.88
C LYS A 545 14.33 -4.53 -13.36
N MET A 546 15.02 -5.64 -13.56
CA MET A 546 14.40 -6.92 -13.90
C MET A 546 13.47 -7.42 -12.81
N THR A 547 13.89 -7.36 -11.54
CA THR A 547 13.07 -7.76 -10.39
C THR A 547 11.83 -6.88 -10.25
N GLU A 548 11.97 -5.58 -10.43
CA GLU A 548 10.85 -4.63 -10.43
C GLU A 548 9.84 -4.94 -11.55
N ARG A 549 10.31 -5.21 -12.76
CA ARG A 549 9.44 -5.54 -13.91
C ARG A 549 8.76 -6.88 -13.75
N LEU A 550 9.46 -7.90 -13.24
CA LEU A 550 8.87 -9.18 -12.88
C LEU A 550 7.76 -9.02 -11.83
N ALA A 551 7.97 -8.19 -10.82
CA ALA A 551 6.95 -7.92 -9.80
C ALA A 551 5.70 -7.25 -10.40
N ARG A 552 5.84 -6.43 -11.43
CA ARG A 552 4.70 -5.79 -12.13
C ARG A 552 3.94 -6.74 -13.05
N THR A 553 4.61 -7.73 -13.61
CA THR A 553 4.00 -8.75 -14.47
C THR A 553 3.38 -9.91 -13.69
N THR A 554 3.96 -10.27 -12.53
CA THR A 554 3.57 -11.45 -11.73
C THR A 554 2.23 -11.30 -11.01
N THR A 555 1.74 -10.09 -10.77
CA THR A 555 0.41 -9.88 -10.14
C THR A 555 -0.77 -10.30 -11.02
N ALA A 556 -0.55 -10.50 -12.31
CA ALA A 556 -1.61 -10.91 -13.26
C ALA A 556 -1.44 -12.35 -13.81
N ASP A 557 -0.21 -12.93 -13.79
CA ASP A 557 0.12 -14.18 -14.51
C ASP A 557 1.00 -15.13 -13.68
N LEU A 558 0.66 -15.37 -12.41
CA LEU A 558 1.36 -16.33 -11.54
C LEU A 558 1.63 -17.72 -12.16
N PRO A 559 0.77 -18.31 -13.02
CA PRO A 559 1.05 -19.61 -13.63
C PRO A 559 2.15 -19.59 -14.70
N ARG A 560 2.43 -18.46 -15.35
CA ARG A 560 3.36 -18.38 -16.49
C ARG A 560 4.82 -18.14 -16.08
N LEU A 561 5.07 -17.68 -14.86
CA LEU A 561 6.41 -17.40 -14.33
C LEU A 561 6.96 -18.53 -13.43
N ALA A 562 6.19 -19.59 -13.19
CA ALA A 562 6.66 -20.80 -12.49
C ALA A 562 7.85 -21.51 -13.18
N GLY A 563 8.23 -21.08 -14.40
CA GLY A 563 9.39 -21.56 -15.13
C GLY A 563 10.67 -20.71 -14.94
N VAL A 564 10.61 -19.58 -14.23
CA VAL A 564 11.81 -18.79 -13.93
C VAL A 564 12.43 -19.33 -12.66
N ASP A 565 13.46 -20.16 -12.81
CA ASP A 565 14.19 -20.72 -11.68
C ASP A 565 14.92 -19.62 -10.91
N GLN A 566 14.46 -19.32 -9.70
CA GLN A 566 15.13 -18.37 -8.81
C GLN A 566 16.54 -18.82 -8.44
N ALA A 567 16.85 -20.11 -8.52
CA ALA A 567 18.20 -20.63 -8.33
C ALA A 567 19.11 -20.21 -9.49
N ALA A 568 18.60 -20.24 -10.74
CA ALA A 568 19.35 -19.74 -11.90
C ALA A 568 19.71 -18.25 -11.78
N LEU A 569 18.83 -17.43 -11.18
CA LEU A 569 19.10 -16.01 -10.94
C LEU A 569 20.16 -15.80 -9.84
N ARG A 570 20.23 -16.70 -8.85
CA ARG A 570 21.28 -16.66 -7.81
C ARG A 570 22.64 -17.09 -8.37
N ASP A 571 22.65 -18.03 -9.31
CA ASP A 571 23.88 -18.50 -9.94
C ASP A 571 24.53 -17.45 -10.85
N LEU A 572 23.75 -16.52 -11.41
CA LEU A 572 24.27 -15.36 -12.14
C LEU A 572 25.08 -14.37 -11.27
N ARG A 573 24.92 -14.44 -9.94
CA ARG A 573 25.68 -13.60 -8.98
C ARG A 573 27.00 -14.24 -8.50
N LYS A 574 27.26 -15.50 -8.84
CA LYS A 574 28.53 -16.15 -8.42
C LYS A 574 29.69 -15.66 -9.30
N PRO A 575 30.78 -15.15 -8.71
CA PRO A 575 31.97 -14.80 -9.48
C PRO A 575 32.50 -16.06 -10.19
N ARG A 576 32.87 -15.92 -11.47
CA ARG A 576 33.55 -16.99 -12.19
C ARG A 576 34.82 -17.36 -11.44
N PRO A 577 35.15 -18.68 -11.27
CA PRO A 577 36.46 -19.06 -10.78
C PRO A 577 37.52 -18.47 -11.70
N SER A 578 38.49 -17.75 -11.12
CA SER A 578 39.60 -17.16 -11.87
C SER A 578 40.31 -18.26 -12.65
N SER A 579 40.57 -18.03 -13.94
CA SER A 579 41.26 -18.95 -14.84
C SER A 579 42.75 -19.18 -14.49
N ASP A 580 43.22 -18.64 -13.35
CA ASP A 580 44.59 -18.70 -12.88
C ASP A 580 44.84 -19.72 -11.76
N GLN A 581 43.94 -20.69 -11.50
CA GLN A 581 44.31 -21.80 -10.66
C GLN A 581 44.99 -22.89 -11.53
N PRO A 582 46.27 -23.23 -11.29
CA PRO A 582 46.94 -24.34 -11.98
C PRO A 582 46.19 -25.63 -11.66
N SER A 583 45.88 -26.41 -12.69
CA SER A 583 45.28 -27.74 -12.62
C SER A 583 46.04 -28.59 -11.60
N ARG A 584 45.37 -29.02 -10.52
CA ARG A 584 45.87 -30.05 -9.64
C ARG A 584 46.11 -31.33 -10.46
N PRO A 585 47.26 -32.00 -10.34
CA PRO A 585 47.50 -33.26 -11.03
C PRO A 585 46.52 -34.31 -10.49
N MET A 586 45.90 -35.04 -11.42
CA MET A 586 45.06 -36.20 -11.12
C MET A 586 45.92 -37.24 -10.40
N THR A 587 45.59 -37.56 -9.17
CA THR A 587 46.10 -38.75 -8.48
C THR A 587 45.43 -39.99 -9.10
N GLU A 588 46.24 -40.91 -9.60
CA GLU A 588 45.84 -42.24 -10.06
C GLU A 588 45.11 -42.99 -8.94
N PRO A 589 44.12 -43.85 -9.25
CA PRO A 589 43.47 -44.70 -8.26
C PRO A 589 44.41 -45.83 -7.89
N GLU A 590 44.76 -45.94 -6.63
CA GLU A 590 45.43 -47.12 -6.06
C GLU A 590 44.52 -48.36 -6.20
N GLY A 591 45.11 -49.43 -6.72
CA GLY A 591 44.47 -50.67 -7.01
C GLY A 591 44.06 -51.43 -5.74
N VAL A 592 42.95 -52.14 -5.89
CA VAL A 592 42.43 -53.13 -4.95
C VAL A 592 43.31 -54.36 -4.99
N SER A 593 43.73 -54.82 -3.83
CA SER A 593 44.05 -56.21 -3.54
C SER A 593 43.46 -56.59 -2.18
#